data_b2410c01f87d65efc9e7a751e4eb7757
#
_entry.id   b2410c01f87d65efc9e7a751e4eb7757
#
_cell.length_a   1.000
_cell.length_b   1.000
_cell.length_c   1.000
_cell.angle_alpha   90.00
_cell.angle_beta   90.00
_cell.angle_gamma   90.00
#
_symmetry.space_group_name_H-M   'P 1'
#
loop_
_entity.id
_entity.type
_entity.pdbx_description
1 polymer ?
#
loop_
_entity_poly.entity_id
_entity_poly.type
_entity_poly.pdbx_seq_one_letter_code
_entity_poly.pdbx_strand_id
1 'polypeptide(L)'
;MRTKKQIEKMMIGMLLGGGCLLSSCHSVYMSAEDRLQGDYQEAVAEVELETVEELTAFAYSDVSVIPYTVENIARGFTDLSDEEIEKYKVCDEHDQKSLTVPEENTKIQLGFGDIYFYFYAIDSEDALRYLNITQPENHERRFLLSELAERFPKKDLAQLSREEAIKICDQAIADAKIPAVFENAFAMDYETLCKLQEDASKQYGEGFYCAPGSEYIEGSDPWNGTWNVKQWTKEQEAYYVVYKQQLDEKRFYSPTYPWIELFVNVDGQIFYAQSGRPALDLSQAKKEEQKIISAQEAYSMGAAILQKQKLNQSKILSVKLCYSHKKHISVEEENEKAVGASASIIPCWEICFGTNVSGTNVNDYLYLDAVTGLEVQDGIY
;
A
#
# COMPACT_ATOMS: atom_id res chain seq x y z
N MET A 1 -34.06 15.24 13.64
CA MET A 1 -33.46 16.01 12.56
C MET A 1 -32.09 16.52 13.01
N ARG A 2 -31.04 15.75 12.87
CA ARG A 2 -29.66 16.23 12.97
C ARG A 2 -29.23 16.65 11.57
N THR A 3 -28.72 17.85 11.45
CA THR A 3 -28.56 18.55 10.18
C THR A 3 -27.39 17.94 9.38
N LYS A 4 -27.54 17.93 8.03
CA LYS A 4 -26.55 17.55 7.02
C LYS A 4 -25.08 17.98 7.38
N LYS A 5 -24.91 19.12 8.04
CA LYS A 5 -23.64 19.62 8.59
C LYS A 5 -22.98 18.73 9.67
N GLN A 6 -23.72 17.87 10.36
CA GLN A 6 -23.12 16.96 11.36
C GLN A 6 -22.61 15.67 10.71
N ILE A 7 -23.22 15.27 9.60
CA ILE A 7 -22.78 14.12 8.80
C ILE A 7 -21.51 14.49 8.02
N GLU A 8 -21.47 15.70 7.42
CA GLU A 8 -20.25 16.21 6.78
C GLU A 8 -19.07 16.33 7.77
N LYS A 9 -19.31 16.77 8.99
CA LYS A 9 -18.25 16.80 10.02
C LYS A 9 -17.81 15.41 10.49
N MET A 10 -18.69 14.41 10.45
CA MET A 10 -18.32 13.03 10.77
C MET A 10 -17.58 12.36 9.61
N MET A 11 -17.94 12.65 8.35
CA MET A 11 -17.21 12.15 7.18
C MET A 11 -15.85 12.82 7.01
N ILE A 12 -15.75 14.13 7.25
CA ILE A 12 -14.46 14.81 7.30
C ILE A 12 -13.60 14.29 8.46
N GLY A 13 -14.19 13.94 9.59
CA GLY A 13 -13.52 13.29 10.70
C GLY A 13 -13.01 11.88 10.37
N MET A 14 -13.71 11.13 9.54
CA MET A 14 -13.27 9.81 9.07
C MET A 14 -12.22 9.91 7.95
N LEU A 15 -12.31 10.90 7.06
CA LEU A 15 -11.30 11.13 6.03
C LEU A 15 -10.01 11.72 6.61
N LEU A 16 -10.10 12.60 7.59
CA LEU A 16 -8.95 13.06 8.37
C LEU A 16 -8.45 11.99 9.35
N GLY A 17 -9.35 11.13 9.86
CA GLY A 17 -8.99 9.97 10.66
C GLY A 17 -8.28 8.89 9.85
N GLY A 18 -8.62 8.70 8.58
CA GLY A 18 -7.93 7.80 7.66
C GLY A 18 -6.49 8.25 7.37
N GLY A 19 -6.26 9.54 7.20
CA GLY A 19 -4.91 10.10 7.07
C GLY A 19 -4.10 10.03 8.36
N CYS A 20 -4.74 10.22 9.52
CA CYS A 20 -4.09 10.12 10.82
C CYS A 20 -3.99 8.66 11.35
N LEU A 21 -4.81 7.71 10.87
CA LEU A 21 -4.67 6.29 11.22
C LEU A 21 -3.52 5.63 10.47
N LEU A 22 -3.06 6.21 9.35
CA LEU A 22 -1.81 5.82 8.71
C LEU A 22 -0.58 6.34 9.49
N SER A 23 -0.73 7.38 10.32
CA SER A 23 0.36 7.89 11.18
C SER A 23 0.52 7.14 12.51
N SER A 24 -0.38 6.26 12.85
CA SER A 24 -0.23 5.35 14.00
C SER A 24 -0.14 3.90 13.54
N CYS A 25 0.68 3.59 12.54
CA CYS A 25 1.35 2.31 12.55
C CYS A 25 2.39 2.32 13.69
N HIS A 26 1.92 2.51 14.89
CA HIS A 26 2.42 1.65 15.93
C HIS A 26 2.20 0.24 15.34
N SER A 27 3.28 -0.48 15.04
CA SER A 27 3.24 -1.92 15.10
C SER A 27 2.40 -2.19 16.34
N VAL A 28 1.16 -2.63 16.14
CA VAL A 28 0.37 -3.12 17.26
C VAL A 28 1.19 -4.28 17.73
N TYR A 29 2.03 -4.02 18.73
CA TYR A 29 2.69 -5.06 19.49
C TYR A 29 1.52 -5.80 20.12
N MET A 30 1.02 -6.81 19.39
CA MET A 30 0.21 -7.82 20.06
C MET A 30 0.96 -8.20 21.30
N SER A 31 0.30 -8.18 22.45
CA SER A 31 0.94 -8.47 23.71
C SER A 31 1.71 -9.79 23.58
N ALA A 32 2.85 -9.90 24.22
CA ALA A 32 3.67 -11.11 24.16
C ALA A 32 2.88 -12.38 24.55
N GLU A 33 1.75 -12.21 25.23
CA GLU A 33 0.85 -13.28 25.68
C GLU A 33 -0.03 -13.81 24.54
N ASP A 34 -0.47 -12.97 23.58
CA ASP A 34 -1.28 -13.38 22.43
C ASP A 34 -0.44 -14.16 21.38
N ARG A 35 0.90 -14.04 21.45
CA ARG A 35 1.85 -14.66 20.52
C ARG A 35 2.35 -16.06 20.96
N LEU A 36 2.00 -16.52 22.17
CA LEU A 36 2.62 -17.68 22.80
C LEU A 36 1.85 -19.00 22.67
N GLN A 37 0.75 -19.10 21.90
CA GLN A 37 -0.11 -20.30 21.86
C GLN A 37 -0.13 -21.04 20.53
N GLY A 38 0.97 -21.20 19.83
CA GLY A 38 1.02 -22.04 18.63
C GLY A 38 2.17 -23.02 18.63
N ASP A 39 1.89 -24.32 18.61
CA ASP A 39 2.88 -25.37 18.32
C ASP A 39 3.26 -25.32 16.83
N TYR A 40 4.42 -24.76 16.55
CA TYR A 40 5.01 -24.72 15.21
C TYR A 40 5.61 -26.07 14.89
N GLN A 41 4.89 -26.94 14.14
CA GLN A 41 5.48 -28.14 13.57
C GLN A 41 6.37 -27.77 12.38
N GLU A 42 7.67 -28.06 12.53
CA GLU A 42 8.73 -27.81 11.56
C GLU A 42 8.50 -28.49 10.21
N ALA A 43 8.14 -27.72 9.19
CA ALA A 43 8.66 -27.98 7.86
C ALA A 43 9.91 -27.13 7.71
N VAL A 44 11.08 -27.74 7.62
CA VAL A 44 12.35 -27.05 7.39
C VAL A 44 12.36 -26.58 5.93
N ALA A 45 11.73 -25.44 5.66
CA ALA A 45 11.99 -24.72 4.44
C ALA A 45 13.39 -24.10 4.57
N GLU A 46 14.20 -24.25 3.55
CA GLU A 46 15.52 -23.64 3.46
C GLU A 46 15.36 -22.12 3.46
N VAL A 47 16.14 -21.41 4.28
CA VAL A 47 16.07 -19.94 4.35
C VAL A 47 16.64 -19.37 3.05
N GLU A 48 15.88 -18.50 2.39
CA GLU A 48 16.33 -17.80 1.18
C GLU A 48 17.27 -16.66 1.57
N LEU A 49 18.59 -16.84 1.40
CA LEU A 49 19.58 -15.79 1.60
C LEU A 49 20.01 -15.20 0.26
N GLU A 50 19.82 -13.90 0.09
CA GLU A 50 20.28 -13.21 -1.11
C GLU A 50 21.81 -13.17 -1.16
N THR A 51 22.38 -13.63 -2.29
CA THR A 51 23.81 -13.53 -2.53
C THR A 51 24.14 -12.18 -3.14
N VAL A 52 24.98 -11.40 -2.47
CA VAL A 52 25.56 -10.16 -2.98
C VAL A 52 27.02 -10.43 -3.27
N GLU A 53 27.43 -10.41 -4.54
CA GLU A 53 28.79 -10.78 -4.98
C GLU A 53 29.84 -9.84 -4.38
N GLU A 54 29.59 -8.53 -4.46
CA GLU A 54 30.40 -7.51 -3.81
C GLU A 54 29.63 -7.01 -2.59
N LEU A 55 30.19 -7.16 -1.39
CA LEU A 55 29.54 -6.70 -0.16
C LEU A 55 29.57 -5.16 -0.06
N THR A 56 29.05 -4.52 -1.09
CA THR A 56 28.88 -3.07 -1.19
C THR A 56 27.48 -2.71 -1.64
N ALA A 57 26.98 -1.57 -1.19
CA ALA A 57 25.74 -0.95 -1.62
C ALA A 57 25.85 0.56 -1.49
N PHE A 58 24.90 1.31 -2.04
CA PHE A 58 24.95 2.76 -1.98
C PHE A 58 24.02 3.31 -0.90
N ALA A 59 24.49 4.34 -0.19
CA ALA A 59 23.62 5.20 0.60
C ALA A 59 23.38 6.50 -0.17
N TYR A 60 22.22 7.12 0.01
CA TYR A 60 21.88 8.38 -0.62
C TYR A 60 21.54 9.42 0.43
N SER A 61 22.11 10.62 0.30
CA SER A 61 21.74 11.80 1.08
C SER A 61 21.25 12.92 0.18
N ASP A 62 20.58 13.89 0.78
CA ASP A 62 19.97 15.03 0.04
C ASP A 62 19.00 14.59 -1.06
N VAL A 63 18.25 13.52 -0.80
CA VAL A 63 17.20 13.04 -1.69
C VAL A 63 16.00 13.96 -1.59
N SER A 64 15.55 14.52 -2.69
CA SER A 64 14.37 15.34 -2.75
C SER A 64 13.11 14.48 -2.91
N VAL A 65 11.98 15.00 -2.45
CA VAL A 65 10.66 14.42 -2.71
C VAL A 65 10.07 15.09 -3.95
N ILE A 66 9.53 14.29 -4.85
CA ILE A 66 8.76 14.78 -5.99
C ILE A 66 7.30 14.94 -5.53
N PRO A 67 6.78 16.16 -5.43
CA PRO A 67 5.38 16.35 -5.10
C PRO A 67 4.49 15.87 -6.25
N TYR A 68 3.39 15.23 -5.90
CA TYR A 68 2.33 14.95 -6.86
C TYR A 68 1.59 16.23 -7.21
N THR A 69 1.06 16.32 -8.42
CA THR A 69 0.20 17.45 -8.83
C THR A 69 -1.12 16.92 -9.37
N VAL A 70 -2.19 17.66 -9.13
CA VAL A 70 -3.52 17.32 -9.65
C VAL A 70 -3.47 17.17 -11.17
N GLU A 71 -2.74 18.03 -11.86
CA GLU A 71 -2.59 18.04 -13.31
C GLU A 71 -1.91 16.77 -13.83
N ASN A 72 -0.83 16.35 -13.19
CA ASN A 72 -0.13 15.13 -13.61
C ASN A 72 -0.98 13.88 -13.33
N ILE A 73 -1.63 13.81 -12.18
CA ILE A 73 -2.53 12.70 -11.85
C ILE A 73 -3.73 12.68 -12.81
N ALA A 74 -4.34 13.83 -13.12
CA ALA A 74 -5.44 13.91 -14.06
C ALA A 74 -5.02 13.45 -15.47
N ARG A 75 -3.87 13.91 -15.98
CA ARG A 75 -3.35 13.47 -17.30
C ARG A 75 -3.08 11.98 -17.38
N GLY A 76 -2.68 11.35 -16.28
CA GLY A 76 -2.43 9.91 -16.26
C GLY A 76 -3.69 9.06 -16.14
N PHE A 77 -4.67 9.53 -15.39
CA PHE A 77 -5.80 8.68 -14.97
C PHE A 77 -7.16 9.12 -15.51
N THR A 78 -7.22 10.21 -16.29
CA THR A 78 -8.47 10.71 -16.88
C THR A 78 -8.26 11.11 -18.33
N ASP A 79 -9.36 11.28 -19.08
CA ASP A 79 -9.37 11.81 -20.43
C ASP A 79 -9.60 13.34 -20.46
N LEU A 80 -9.51 14.02 -19.31
CA LEU A 80 -9.76 15.45 -19.20
C LEU A 80 -8.71 16.27 -19.95
N SER A 81 -9.18 17.25 -20.71
CA SER A 81 -8.31 18.26 -21.32
C SER A 81 -7.71 19.20 -20.27
N ASP A 82 -6.60 19.86 -20.62
CA ASP A 82 -5.97 20.85 -19.73
C ASP A 82 -6.95 21.97 -19.31
N GLU A 83 -7.90 22.36 -20.18
CA GLU A 83 -8.94 23.36 -19.87
C GLU A 83 -9.94 22.83 -18.82
N GLU A 84 -10.32 21.57 -18.92
CA GLU A 84 -11.20 20.92 -17.94
C GLU A 84 -10.50 20.70 -16.61
N ILE A 85 -9.24 20.29 -16.61
CA ILE A 85 -8.42 20.18 -15.40
C ILE A 85 -8.39 21.51 -14.66
N GLU A 86 -8.07 22.61 -15.34
CA GLU A 86 -8.06 23.95 -14.73
C GLU A 86 -9.45 24.40 -14.24
N LYS A 87 -10.52 24.03 -14.94
CA LYS A 87 -11.89 24.34 -14.56
C LYS A 87 -12.33 23.66 -13.26
N TYR A 88 -11.93 22.40 -13.08
CA TYR A 88 -12.39 21.56 -11.97
C TYR A 88 -11.39 21.49 -10.79
N LYS A 89 -10.17 21.98 -11.01
CA LYS A 89 -9.15 22.05 -9.96
C LYS A 89 -9.53 23.04 -8.87
N VAL A 90 -9.38 22.63 -7.63
CA VAL A 90 -9.65 23.46 -6.44
C VAL A 90 -8.46 23.37 -5.49
N CYS A 91 -8.13 24.51 -4.89
CA CYS A 91 -7.24 24.59 -3.74
C CYS A 91 -8.07 25.16 -2.59
N ASP A 92 -8.19 24.45 -1.50
CA ASP A 92 -8.97 24.89 -0.35
C ASP A 92 -8.20 25.89 0.56
N GLU A 93 -8.82 26.33 1.64
CA GLU A 93 -8.22 27.25 2.61
C GLU A 93 -7.03 26.66 3.39
N HIS A 94 -6.83 25.34 3.31
CA HIS A 94 -5.70 24.61 3.90
C HIS A 94 -4.66 24.17 2.87
N ASP A 95 -4.65 24.80 1.69
CA ASP A 95 -3.81 24.43 0.54
C ASP A 95 -3.97 22.99 0.05
N GLN A 96 -5.05 22.29 0.43
CA GLN A 96 -5.32 20.96 -0.08
C GLN A 96 -5.82 21.05 -1.52
N LYS A 97 -5.07 20.46 -2.44
CA LYS A 97 -5.37 20.46 -3.86
C LYS A 97 -6.22 19.25 -4.22
N SER A 98 -7.27 19.50 -4.97
CA SER A 98 -8.18 18.45 -5.43
C SER A 98 -8.78 18.80 -6.79
N LEU A 99 -9.36 17.79 -7.44
CA LEU A 99 -10.17 17.93 -8.64
C LEU A 99 -11.42 17.05 -8.47
N THR A 100 -12.57 17.58 -8.83
CA THR A 100 -13.83 16.80 -8.79
C THR A 100 -14.66 17.12 -10.01
N VAL A 101 -15.00 16.08 -10.79
CA VAL A 101 -15.95 16.14 -11.91
C VAL A 101 -17.18 15.34 -11.50
N PRO A 102 -18.24 16.00 -11.02
CA PRO A 102 -19.40 15.32 -10.43
C PRO A 102 -20.16 14.43 -11.41
N GLU A 103 -20.23 14.84 -12.69
CA GLU A 103 -20.95 14.13 -13.76
C GLU A 103 -20.31 12.77 -14.08
N GLU A 104 -19.03 12.60 -13.78
CA GLU A 104 -18.24 11.40 -14.09
C GLU A 104 -17.85 10.62 -12.83
N ASN A 105 -18.28 11.05 -11.64
CA ASN A 105 -17.80 10.55 -10.35
C ASN A 105 -16.27 10.57 -10.21
N THR A 106 -15.60 11.41 -11.02
CA THR A 106 -14.14 11.52 -11.02
C THR A 106 -13.67 12.43 -9.92
N LYS A 107 -12.76 11.95 -9.09
CA LYS A 107 -12.18 12.71 -7.99
C LYS A 107 -10.67 12.42 -7.87
N ILE A 108 -9.89 13.50 -7.76
CA ILE A 108 -8.48 13.46 -7.38
C ILE A 108 -8.32 14.23 -6.09
N GLN A 109 -7.56 13.71 -5.17
CA GLN A 109 -7.23 14.38 -3.91
C GLN A 109 -5.76 14.16 -3.60
N LEU A 110 -5.03 15.25 -3.37
CA LEU A 110 -3.68 15.19 -2.85
C LEU A 110 -3.71 15.22 -1.32
N GLY A 111 -2.84 14.46 -0.71
CA GLY A 111 -2.68 14.48 0.73
C GLY A 111 -1.60 15.45 1.18
N PHE A 112 -1.36 15.48 2.49
CA PHE A 112 -0.46 16.39 3.16
C PHE A 112 0.86 16.62 2.40
N GLY A 113 1.17 17.87 2.10
CA GLY A 113 2.40 18.25 1.39
C GLY A 113 2.51 17.73 -0.05
N ASP A 114 1.41 17.34 -0.68
CA ASP A 114 1.36 16.75 -2.02
C ASP A 114 2.22 15.47 -2.18
N ILE A 115 2.49 14.75 -1.08
CA ILE A 115 3.37 13.58 -1.08
C ILE A 115 2.64 12.23 -1.25
N TYR A 116 1.32 12.24 -1.31
CA TYR A 116 0.48 11.10 -1.68
C TYR A 116 -0.77 11.58 -2.40
N PHE A 117 -1.42 10.68 -3.14
CA PHE A 117 -2.65 10.99 -3.88
C PHE A 117 -3.66 9.86 -3.81
N TYR A 118 -4.92 10.23 -4.05
CA TYR A 118 -6.02 9.32 -4.32
C TYR A 118 -6.71 9.76 -5.60
N PHE A 119 -7.04 8.80 -6.43
CA PHE A 119 -7.85 8.96 -7.64
C PHE A 119 -9.02 7.98 -7.62
N TYR A 120 -10.18 8.46 -7.97
CA TYR A 120 -11.42 7.70 -8.11
C TYR A 120 -12.11 8.11 -9.40
N ALA A 121 -12.57 7.13 -10.20
CA ALA A 121 -13.48 7.32 -11.33
C ALA A 121 -14.79 6.54 -11.16
N ILE A 122 -15.07 6.12 -9.93
CA ILE A 122 -16.33 5.55 -9.45
C ILE A 122 -16.64 6.13 -8.08
N ASP A 123 -17.81 5.81 -7.53
CA ASP A 123 -18.09 6.17 -6.14
C ASP A 123 -16.99 5.67 -5.20
N SER A 124 -16.56 6.52 -4.28
CA SER A 124 -15.43 6.21 -3.40
C SER A 124 -15.72 5.03 -2.45
N GLU A 125 -16.99 4.80 -2.07
CA GLU A 125 -17.36 3.64 -1.27
C GLU A 125 -17.24 2.36 -2.10
N ASP A 126 -17.64 2.41 -3.37
CA ASP A 126 -17.48 1.29 -4.28
C ASP A 126 -16.01 0.97 -4.56
N ALA A 127 -15.14 1.96 -4.70
CA ALA A 127 -13.69 1.75 -4.80
C ALA A 127 -13.13 1.06 -3.54
N LEU A 128 -13.58 1.46 -2.35
CA LEU A 128 -13.18 0.84 -1.09
C LEU A 128 -13.60 -0.64 -1.00
N ARG A 129 -14.67 -1.08 -1.71
CA ARG A 129 -15.04 -2.49 -1.78
C ARG A 129 -13.93 -3.35 -2.39
N TYR A 130 -13.30 -2.85 -3.47
CA TYR A 130 -12.14 -3.54 -4.06
C TYR A 130 -10.92 -3.51 -3.14
N LEU A 131 -10.65 -2.38 -2.48
CA LEU A 131 -9.54 -2.27 -1.54
C LEU A 131 -9.67 -3.25 -0.37
N ASN A 132 -10.86 -3.41 0.18
CA ASN A 132 -11.10 -4.32 1.30
C ASN A 132 -10.65 -5.75 0.99
N ILE A 133 -10.77 -6.18 -0.28
CA ILE A 133 -10.36 -7.52 -0.72
C ILE A 133 -8.83 -7.69 -0.69
N THR A 134 -8.06 -6.61 -0.81
CA THR A 134 -6.59 -6.63 -0.76
C THR A 134 -6.05 -6.47 0.67
N GLN A 135 -6.93 -6.39 1.67
CA GLN A 135 -6.57 -6.22 3.08
C GLN A 135 -6.98 -7.45 3.90
N PRO A 136 -6.26 -7.78 4.97
CA PRO A 136 -6.72 -8.77 5.93
C PRO A 136 -8.03 -8.33 6.61
N GLU A 137 -8.74 -9.28 7.13
CA GLU A 137 -10.04 -9.08 7.78
C GLU A 137 -9.99 -8.13 8.97
N ASN A 138 -8.85 -8.03 9.64
CA ASN A 138 -8.66 -7.11 10.76
C ASN A 138 -8.34 -5.66 10.33
N HIS A 139 -8.19 -5.39 9.03
CA HIS A 139 -7.86 -4.08 8.45
C HIS A 139 -6.58 -3.42 8.99
N GLU A 140 -5.74 -4.14 9.72
CA GLU A 140 -4.52 -3.59 10.32
C GLU A 140 -3.34 -3.56 9.36
N ARG A 141 -3.37 -4.38 8.30
CA ARG A 141 -2.33 -4.45 7.28
C ARG A 141 -2.92 -4.85 5.93
N ARG A 142 -2.15 -4.65 4.86
CA ARG A 142 -2.45 -5.21 3.55
C ARG A 142 -1.85 -6.60 3.41
N PHE A 143 -2.44 -7.42 2.52
CA PHE A 143 -1.84 -8.68 2.15
C PHE A 143 -0.49 -8.47 1.46
N LEU A 144 0.47 -9.36 1.73
CA LEU A 144 1.70 -9.42 0.98
C LEU A 144 1.43 -9.79 -0.48
N LEU A 145 2.34 -9.40 -1.38
CA LEU A 145 2.21 -9.79 -2.79
C LEU A 145 2.21 -11.31 -3.00
N SER A 146 2.90 -12.07 -2.13
CA SER A 146 2.86 -13.53 -2.13
C SER A 146 1.49 -14.06 -1.69
N GLU A 147 0.91 -13.50 -0.65
CA GLU A 147 -0.44 -13.84 -0.16
C GLU A 147 -1.51 -13.51 -1.21
N LEU A 148 -1.38 -12.36 -1.88
CA LEU A 148 -2.25 -12.00 -3.00
C LEU A 148 -2.09 -12.95 -4.19
N ALA A 149 -0.87 -13.40 -4.47
CA ALA A 149 -0.61 -14.35 -5.55
C ALA A 149 -1.18 -15.74 -5.27
N GLU A 150 -1.33 -16.14 -4.00
CA GLU A 150 -2.03 -17.35 -3.60
C GLU A 150 -3.56 -17.18 -3.65
N ARG A 151 -4.04 -15.98 -3.33
CA ARG A 151 -5.46 -15.63 -3.26
C ARG A 151 -6.09 -15.42 -4.63
N PHE A 152 -5.37 -14.78 -5.55
CA PHE A 152 -5.86 -14.44 -6.88
C PHE A 152 -5.11 -15.19 -7.99
N PRO A 153 -5.83 -15.74 -8.97
CA PRO A 153 -5.21 -16.50 -10.06
C PRO A 153 -4.41 -15.56 -10.98
N LYS A 154 -3.28 -16.07 -11.48
CA LYS A 154 -2.50 -15.40 -12.54
C LYS A 154 -3.06 -15.82 -13.90
N LYS A 155 -4.22 -15.29 -14.27
CA LYS A 155 -4.89 -15.58 -15.54
C LYS A 155 -5.35 -14.30 -16.22
N ASP A 156 -5.70 -14.42 -17.50
CA ASP A 156 -6.40 -13.36 -18.21
C ASP A 156 -7.88 -13.34 -17.81
N LEU A 157 -8.48 -12.17 -17.75
CA LEU A 157 -9.92 -11.99 -17.69
C LEU A 157 -10.49 -12.12 -19.09
N ALA A 158 -11.80 -12.46 -19.21
CA ALA A 158 -12.40 -12.78 -20.50
C ALA A 158 -12.38 -11.60 -21.50
N GLN A 159 -12.48 -10.37 -21.01
CA GLN A 159 -12.61 -9.16 -21.85
C GLN A 159 -11.31 -8.36 -21.94
N LEU A 160 -10.41 -8.52 -21.00
CA LEU A 160 -9.13 -7.82 -20.92
C LEU A 160 -8.02 -8.78 -20.52
N SER A 161 -6.97 -8.88 -21.32
CA SER A 161 -5.79 -9.66 -20.94
C SER A 161 -4.97 -8.94 -19.85
N ARG A 162 -4.23 -9.72 -19.07
CA ARG A 162 -3.34 -9.17 -18.06
C ARG A 162 -2.27 -8.26 -18.67
N GLU A 163 -1.76 -8.61 -19.84
CA GLU A 163 -0.75 -7.80 -20.55
C GLU A 163 -1.32 -6.45 -20.99
N GLU A 164 -2.55 -6.41 -21.48
CA GLU A 164 -3.22 -5.15 -21.85
C GLU A 164 -3.48 -4.27 -20.63
N ALA A 165 -3.97 -4.85 -19.53
CA ALA A 165 -4.16 -4.12 -18.28
C ALA A 165 -2.84 -3.49 -17.78
N ILE A 166 -1.72 -4.22 -17.85
CA ILE A 166 -0.40 -3.69 -17.49
C ILE A 166 -0.01 -2.53 -18.42
N LYS A 167 -0.19 -2.66 -19.74
CA LYS A 167 0.13 -1.58 -20.70
C LYS A 167 -0.67 -0.32 -20.44
N ILE A 168 -1.96 -0.45 -20.11
CA ILE A 168 -2.81 0.67 -19.74
C ILE A 168 -2.26 1.38 -18.49
N CYS A 169 -1.92 0.62 -17.46
CA CYS A 169 -1.34 1.18 -16.25
C CYS A 169 0.04 1.80 -16.47
N ASP A 170 0.92 1.16 -17.25
CA ASP A 170 2.24 1.69 -17.57
C ASP A 170 2.14 3.04 -18.30
N GLN A 171 1.19 3.17 -19.23
CA GLN A 171 0.94 4.43 -19.92
C GLN A 171 0.44 5.50 -18.95
N ALA A 172 -0.54 5.17 -18.09
CA ALA A 172 -1.09 6.09 -17.11
C ALA A 172 -0.02 6.59 -16.11
N ILE A 173 0.83 5.70 -15.62
CA ILE A 173 1.96 6.03 -14.74
C ILE A 173 2.96 6.95 -15.43
N ALA A 174 3.26 6.68 -16.73
CA ALA A 174 4.16 7.53 -17.51
C ALA A 174 3.58 8.93 -17.75
N ASP A 175 2.29 9.03 -18.12
CA ASP A 175 1.59 10.30 -18.34
C ASP A 175 1.43 11.11 -17.05
N ALA A 176 1.23 10.45 -15.93
CA ALA A 176 1.25 11.04 -14.60
C ALA A 176 2.67 11.44 -14.13
N LYS A 177 3.72 11.10 -14.89
CA LYS A 177 5.15 11.35 -14.59
C LYS A 177 5.58 10.77 -13.25
N ILE A 178 5.07 9.60 -12.92
CA ILE A 178 5.41 8.90 -11.68
C ILE A 178 6.59 7.96 -11.94
N PRO A 179 7.73 8.08 -11.23
CA PRO A 179 8.91 7.24 -11.43
C PRO A 179 8.71 5.85 -10.80
N ALA A 180 7.74 5.09 -11.28
CA ALA A 180 7.36 3.78 -10.77
C ALA A 180 7.77 2.66 -11.72
N VAL A 181 8.02 1.49 -11.17
CA VAL A 181 8.33 0.26 -11.90
C VAL A 181 7.26 -0.78 -11.59
N PHE A 182 6.70 -1.39 -12.63
CA PHE A 182 5.73 -2.48 -12.50
C PHE A 182 6.26 -3.57 -11.57
N GLU A 183 5.40 -4.06 -10.68
CA GLU A 183 5.74 -5.15 -9.77
C GLU A 183 4.87 -6.38 -9.97
N ASN A 184 3.56 -6.23 -9.97
CA ASN A 184 2.64 -7.35 -10.20
C ASN A 184 1.25 -6.88 -10.64
N ALA A 185 0.47 -7.82 -11.21
CA ALA A 185 -0.94 -7.64 -11.51
C ALA A 185 -1.72 -8.90 -11.15
N PHE A 186 -2.81 -8.75 -10.42
CA PHE A 186 -3.64 -9.81 -9.88
C PHE A 186 -5.03 -9.74 -10.51
N ALA A 187 -5.51 -10.86 -11.07
CA ALA A 187 -6.84 -10.94 -11.64
C ALA A 187 -7.88 -11.18 -10.54
N MET A 188 -8.75 -10.22 -10.33
CA MET A 188 -9.92 -10.32 -9.45
C MET A 188 -11.10 -10.84 -10.28
N ASP A 189 -11.11 -12.12 -10.54
CA ASP A 189 -12.15 -12.76 -11.35
C ASP A 189 -13.42 -13.02 -10.53
N TYR A 190 -14.55 -13.08 -11.24
CA TYR A 190 -15.88 -13.26 -10.66
C TYR A 190 -15.98 -14.45 -9.70
N GLU A 191 -15.43 -15.60 -10.07
CA GLU A 191 -15.53 -16.81 -9.25
C GLU A 191 -14.79 -16.65 -7.92
N THR A 192 -13.58 -16.05 -7.98
CA THR A 192 -12.76 -15.76 -6.78
C THR A 192 -13.43 -14.72 -5.91
N LEU A 193 -13.96 -13.63 -6.50
CA LEU A 193 -14.67 -12.57 -5.76
C LEU A 193 -15.91 -13.12 -5.03
N CYS A 194 -16.76 -13.92 -5.72
CA CYS A 194 -17.91 -14.55 -5.10
C CYS A 194 -17.53 -15.48 -3.95
N LYS A 195 -16.49 -16.28 -4.14
CA LYS A 195 -16.01 -17.19 -3.10
C LYS A 195 -15.51 -16.44 -1.88
N LEU A 196 -14.72 -15.38 -2.09
CA LEU A 196 -14.22 -14.54 -1.00
C LEU A 196 -15.36 -13.89 -0.22
N GLN A 197 -16.38 -13.37 -0.90
CA GLN A 197 -17.57 -12.81 -0.26
C GLN A 197 -18.33 -13.87 0.56
N GLU A 198 -18.52 -15.07 0.02
CA GLU A 198 -19.21 -16.15 0.71
C GLU A 198 -18.43 -16.59 1.98
N ASP A 199 -17.14 -16.79 1.86
CA ASP A 199 -16.30 -17.25 2.97
C ASP A 199 -16.20 -16.18 4.06
N ALA A 200 -16.02 -14.90 3.69
CA ALA A 200 -16.00 -13.79 4.62
C ALA A 200 -17.34 -13.58 5.32
N SER A 201 -18.47 -13.71 4.60
CA SER A 201 -19.80 -13.59 5.19
C SER A 201 -20.08 -14.67 6.24
N LYS A 202 -19.57 -15.89 6.05
CA LYS A 202 -19.68 -16.96 7.05
C LYS A 202 -18.86 -16.70 8.31
N GLN A 203 -17.70 -16.07 8.16
CA GLN A 203 -16.75 -15.87 9.23
C GLN A 203 -16.97 -14.55 9.99
N TYR A 204 -17.28 -13.46 9.30
CA TYR A 204 -17.31 -12.09 9.83
C TYR A 204 -18.69 -11.43 9.74
N GLY A 205 -19.65 -12.04 9.08
CA GLY A 205 -20.99 -11.49 8.88
C GLY A 205 -21.23 -10.89 7.50
N GLU A 206 -22.49 -10.56 7.24
CA GLU A 206 -22.91 -9.94 5.98
C GLU A 206 -22.28 -8.55 5.83
N GLY A 207 -21.95 -8.19 4.58
CA GLY A 207 -21.33 -6.89 4.27
C GLY A 207 -19.79 -6.93 4.18
N PHE A 208 -19.17 -8.02 4.59
CA PHE A 208 -17.74 -8.22 4.39
C PHE A 208 -17.46 -8.61 2.93
N TYR A 209 -16.48 -7.96 2.30
CA TYR A 209 -16.13 -8.14 0.87
C TYR A 209 -17.31 -8.07 -0.10
N CYS A 210 -18.38 -7.34 0.26
CA CYS A 210 -19.55 -7.18 -0.60
C CYS A 210 -19.22 -6.37 -1.86
N ALA A 211 -19.99 -6.63 -2.92
CA ALA A 211 -19.81 -5.97 -4.21
C ALA A 211 -20.17 -4.47 -4.18
N PRO A 212 -19.66 -3.68 -5.13
CA PRO A 212 -20.10 -2.32 -5.39
C PRO A 212 -21.62 -2.17 -5.42
N GLY A 213 -22.13 -1.06 -4.91
CA GLY A 213 -23.57 -0.80 -4.73
C GLY A 213 -24.20 -1.50 -3.53
N SER A 214 -23.43 -2.14 -2.67
CA SER A 214 -23.90 -2.61 -1.35
C SER A 214 -24.00 -1.44 -0.40
N GLU A 215 -25.10 -1.35 0.34
CA GLU A 215 -25.42 -0.22 1.20
C GLU A 215 -25.58 -0.67 2.65
N TYR A 216 -25.08 0.15 3.56
CA TYR A 216 -25.36 -0.01 4.99
C TYR A 216 -26.72 0.58 5.32
N ILE A 217 -27.59 -0.19 5.96
CA ILE A 217 -28.93 0.29 6.34
C ILE A 217 -28.83 1.12 7.61
N GLU A 218 -29.16 2.41 7.51
CA GLU A 218 -29.11 3.38 8.61
C GLU A 218 -29.95 2.92 9.81
N GLY A 219 -29.39 3.02 11.01
CA GLY A 219 -30.07 2.68 12.27
C GLY A 219 -29.68 1.34 12.86
N SER A 220 -28.84 0.57 12.20
CA SER A 220 -28.22 -0.64 12.74
C SER A 220 -26.83 -0.35 13.34
N ASP A 221 -26.36 -1.23 14.22
CA ASP A 221 -25.02 -1.17 14.77
C ASP A 221 -24.00 -1.34 13.64
N PRO A 222 -22.97 -0.45 13.48
CA PRO A 222 -21.96 -0.57 12.45
C PRO A 222 -21.26 -1.94 12.40
N TRP A 223 -21.21 -2.65 13.51
CA TRP A 223 -20.57 -3.96 13.64
C TRP A 223 -21.55 -5.14 13.51
N ASN A 224 -22.85 -4.92 13.76
CA ASN A 224 -23.90 -5.92 13.65
C ASN A 224 -25.06 -5.43 12.76
N GLY A 225 -24.77 -4.48 11.89
CA GLY A 225 -25.79 -3.81 11.08
C GLY A 225 -26.39 -4.67 10.00
N THR A 226 -27.57 -4.28 9.55
CA THR A 226 -28.20 -4.86 8.38
C THR A 226 -27.65 -4.20 7.12
N TRP A 227 -27.22 -5.00 6.18
CA TRP A 227 -26.70 -4.56 4.89
C TRP A 227 -27.66 -4.92 3.77
N ASN A 228 -27.83 -4.03 2.81
CA ASN A 228 -28.36 -4.37 1.50
C ASN A 228 -27.20 -4.88 0.64
N VAL A 229 -26.83 -6.15 0.86
CA VAL A 229 -25.66 -6.77 0.24
C VAL A 229 -25.92 -7.05 -1.23
N LYS A 230 -25.06 -6.56 -2.11
CA LYS A 230 -25.00 -6.96 -3.52
C LYS A 230 -24.01 -8.10 -3.69
N GLN A 231 -24.25 -8.91 -4.71
CA GLN A 231 -23.34 -9.96 -5.15
C GLN A 231 -22.46 -9.42 -6.28
N TRP A 232 -21.24 -9.91 -6.34
CA TRP A 232 -20.35 -9.61 -7.47
C TRP A 232 -20.93 -10.06 -8.79
N THR A 233 -20.63 -9.36 -9.87
CA THR A 233 -20.99 -9.70 -11.25
C THR A 233 -19.73 -9.78 -12.12
N LYS A 234 -19.85 -10.35 -13.33
CA LYS A 234 -18.71 -10.46 -14.25
C LYS A 234 -18.23 -9.10 -14.77
N GLU A 235 -19.11 -8.13 -14.83
CA GLU A 235 -18.80 -6.76 -15.23
C GLU A 235 -17.94 -6.04 -14.17
N GLN A 236 -17.89 -6.58 -12.95
CA GLN A 236 -17.09 -6.07 -11.83
C GLN A 236 -15.76 -6.81 -11.68
N GLU A 237 -15.42 -7.71 -12.59
CA GLU A 237 -14.05 -8.24 -12.66
C GLU A 237 -13.06 -7.10 -12.89
N ALA A 238 -11.89 -7.19 -12.27
CA ALA A 238 -10.86 -6.16 -12.37
C ALA A 238 -9.47 -6.74 -12.23
N TYR A 239 -8.46 -5.97 -12.63
CA TYR A 239 -7.09 -6.21 -12.23
C TYR A 239 -6.70 -5.26 -11.10
N TYR A 240 -6.06 -5.82 -10.08
CA TYR A 240 -5.31 -5.07 -9.08
C TYR A 240 -3.85 -5.04 -9.52
N VAL A 241 -3.35 -3.85 -9.86
CA VAL A 241 -2.00 -3.65 -10.41
C VAL A 241 -1.17 -2.85 -9.42
N VAL A 242 0.02 -3.32 -9.13
CA VAL A 242 0.91 -2.70 -8.14
C VAL A 242 2.25 -2.34 -8.75
N TYR A 243 2.76 -1.19 -8.31
CA TYR A 243 4.04 -0.63 -8.70
C TYR A 243 4.91 -0.41 -7.47
N LYS A 244 6.22 -0.49 -7.69
CA LYS A 244 7.24 -0.19 -6.68
C LYS A 244 8.14 0.95 -7.11
N GLN A 245 8.75 1.60 -6.16
CA GLN A 245 9.95 2.37 -6.41
C GLN A 245 11.16 1.44 -6.32
N GLN A 246 12.14 1.67 -7.17
CA GLN A 246 13.35 0.87 -7.27
C GLN A 246 14.59 1.77 -7.25
N LEU A 247 15.60 1.34 -6.49
CA LEU A 247 16.91 1.97 -6.41
C LEU A 247 17.99 0.94 -6.69
N ASP A 248 18.93 1.23 -7.58
CA ASP A 248 20.00 0.30 -7.94
C ASP A 248 19.49 -1.14 -8.14
N GLU A 249 18.38 -1.29 -8.89
CA GLU A 249 17.70 -2.57 -9.16
C GLU A 249 17.11 -3.27 -7.90
N LYS A 250 17.24 -2.67 -6.73
CA LYS A 250 16.67 -3.17 -5.49
C LYS A 250 15.36 -2.48 -5.16
N ARG A 251 14.50 -3.19 -4.47
CA ARG A 251 13.23 -2.66 -4.00
C ARG A 251 13.47 -1.57 -2.96
N PHE A 252 12.67 -0.53 -3.05
CA PHE A 252 12.58 0.48 -2.03
C PHE A 252 11.28 0.29 -1.23
N TYR A 253 11.37 0.24 0.09
CA TYR A 253 10.30 -0.07 1.04
C TYR A 253 9.84 -1.53 1.16
N SER A 254 9.00 -1.71 2.17
CA SER A 254 8.40 -2.96 2.58
C SER A 254 7.51 -3.61 1.51
N PRO A 255 7.54 -4.93 1.39
CA PRO A 255 6.62 -5.68 0.54
C PRO A 255 5.16 -5.63 0.99
N THR A 256 4.87 -5.15 2.21
CA THR A 256 3.51 -5.06 2.74
C THR A 256 2.69 -3.91 2.19
N TYR A 257 3.36 -2.89 1.63
CA TYR A 257 2.70 -1.71 1.09
C TYR A 257 3.19 -1.46 -0.33
N PRO A 258 2.39 -1.72 -1.35
CA PRO A 258 2.71 -1.27 -2.69
C PRO A 258 2.87 0.24 -2.69
N TRP A 259 3.84 0.74 -3.45
CA TRP A 259 4.05 2.17 -3.53
C TRP A 259 2.90 2.86 -4.25
N ILE A 260 2.49 2.28 -5.39
CA ILE A 260 1.30 2.70 -6.13
C ILE A 260 0.45 1.47 -6.39
N GLU A 261 -0.83 1.62 -6.22
CA GLU A 261 -1.82 0.59 -6.53
C GLU A 261 -2.94 1.16 -7.39
N LEU A 262 -3.37 0.35 -8.34
CA LEU A 262 -4.43 0.68 -9.27
C LEU A 262 -5.43 -0.46 -9.41
N PHE A 263 -6.68 -0.10 -9.69
CA PHE A 263 -7.67 -1.06 -10.18
C PHE A 263 -8.10 -0.69 -11.59
N VAL A 264 -8.09 -1.69 -12.47
CA VAL A 264 -8.49 -1.57 -13.89
C VAL A 264 -9.65 -2.52 -14.13
N ASN A 265 -10.78 -2.00 -14.62
CA ASN A 265 -11.95 -2.81 -14.96
C ASN A 265 -11.76 -3.57 -16.28
N VAL A 266 -12.69 -4.44 -16.62
CA VAL A 266 -12.65 -5.26 -17.83
C VAL A 266 -12.74 -4.45 -19.14
N ASP A 267 -13.20 -3.20 -19.08
CA ASP A 267 -13.25 -2.28 -20.22
C ASP A 267 -11.91 -1.51 -20.41
N GLY A 268 -10.93 -1.76 -19.56
CA GLY A 268 -9.63 -1.11 -19.60
C GLY A 268 -9.59 0.27 -18.94
N GLN A 269 -10.62 0.65 -18.19
CA GLN A 269 -10.63 1.91 -17.44
C GLN A 269 -9.96 1.73 -16.08
N ILE A 270 -9.03 2.61 -15.75
CA ILE A 270 -8.52 2.75 -14.38
C ILE A 270 -9.58 3.51 -13.59
N PHE A 271 -10.17 2.87 -12.59
CA PHE A 271 -11.22 3.49 -11.78
C PHE A 271 -10.76 3.86 -10.36
N TYR A 272 -9.58 3.41 -9.98
CA TYR A 272 -8.95 3.75 -8.72
C TYR A 272 -7.44 3.74 -8.85
N ALA A 273 -6.78 4.71 -8.25
CA ALA A 273 -5.35 4.71 -8.04
C ALA A 273 -5.00 5.42 -6.73
N GLN A 274 -3.98 4.94 -6.05
CA GLN A 274 -3.41 5.66 -4.92
C GLN A 274 -1.92 5.46 -4.80
N SER A 275 -1.27 6.47 -4.22
CA SER A 275 0.06 6.34 -3.64
C SER A 275 -0.01 6.62 -2.15
N GLY A 276 0.43 5.69 -1.34
CA GLY A 276 0.55 5.90 0.10
C GLY A 276 1.91 6.47 0.53
N ARG A 277 2.79 6.83 -0.42
CA ARG A 277 4.18 7.24 -0.15
C ARG A 277 4.67 8.26 -1.17
N PRO A 278 5.62 9.15 -0.78
CA PRO A 278 6.18 10.13 -1.69
C PRO A 278 7.04 9.49 -2.77
N ALA A 279 7.03 10.10 -3.95
CA ALA A 279 8.02 9.83 -4.98
C ALA A 279 9.36 10.49 -4.64
N LEU A 280 10.47 9.87 -5.00
CA LEU A 280 11.81 10.35 -4.68
C LEU A 280 12.54 10.78 -5.96
N ASP A 281 13.19 11.94 -5.89
CA ASP A 281 14.12 12.43 -6.89
C ASP A 281 15.56 12.22 -6.44
N LEU A 282 16.27 11.37 -7.16
CA LEU A 282 17.67 11.05 -6.92
C LEU A 282 18.63 11.86 -7.80
N SER A 283 18.13 12.73 -8.68
CA SER A 283 18.93 13.42 -9.68
C SER A 283 20.04 14.31 -9.07
N GLN A 284 19.79 14.84 -7.87
CA GLN A 284 20.71 15.68 -7.13
C GLN A 284 21.25 14.99 -5.85
N ALA A 285 20.82 13.77 -5.56
CA ALA A 285 21.22 13.06 -4.39
C ALA A 285 22.73 12.74 -4.42
N LYS A 286 23.36 12.86 -3.26
CA LYS A 286 24.73 12.39 -3.08
C LYS A 286 24.72 10.89 -2.88
N LYS A 287 25.42 10.18 -3.74
CA LYS A 287 25.56 8.72 -3.71
C LYS A 287 26.91 8.35 -3.10
N GLU A 288 26.90 7.56 -2.04
CA GLU A 288 28.10 7.11 -1.34
C GLU A 288 28.11 5.58 -1.26
N GLU A 289 29.18 4.97 -1.74
CA GLU A 289 29.36 3.52 -1.64
C GLU A 289 29.66 3.13 -0.19
N GLN A 290 28.95 2.14 0.31
CA GLN A 290 29.06 1.61 1.67
C GLN A 290 29.42 0.13 1.61
N LYS A 291 30.33 -0.27 2.49
CA LYS A 291 30.58 -1.69 2.74
C LYS A 291 29.47 -2.24 3.64
N ILE A 292 28.84 -3.33 3.20
CA ILE A 292 27.72 -3.95 3.92
C ILE A 292 28.12 -5.30 4.54
N ILE A 293 27.39 -5.70 5.57
CA ILE A 293 27.47 -7.05 6.13
C ILE A 293 26.83 -8.06 5.17
N SER A 294 27.20 -9.32 5.26
CA SER A 294 26.60 -10.39 4.46
C SER A 294 25.17 -10.74 4.91
N ALA A 295 24.38 -11.34 4.02
CA ALA A 295 23.06 -11.85 4.37
C ALA A 295 23.10 -12.88 5.52
N GLN A 296 24.18 -13.67 5.61
CA GLN A 296 24.37 -14.63 6.71
C GLN A 296 24.61 -13.94 8.07
N GLU A 297 25.34 -12.82 8.08
CA GLU A 297 25.52 -12.02 9.29
C GLU A 297 24.21 -11.34 9.67
N ALA A 298 23.48 -10.76 8.69
CA ALA A 298 22.18 -10.17 8.90
C ALA A 298 21.17 -11.19 9.45
N TYR A 299 21.14 -12.42 8.90
CA TYR A 299 20.35 -13.52 9.42
C TYR A 299 20.64 -13.79 10.91
N SER A 300 21.94 -13.90 11.25
CA SER A 300 22.35 -14.18 12.63
C SER A 300 21.95 -13.08 13.60
N MET A 301 22.09 -11.81 13.17
CA MET A 301 21.68 -10.64 13.95
C MET A 301 20.17 -10.56 14.11
N GLY A 302 19.42 -10.80 13.02
CA GLY A 302 17.96 -10.83 13.05
C GLY A 302 17.41 -11.91 13.98
N ALA A 303 17.98 -13.12 13.92
CA ALA A 303 17.62 -14.19 14.83
C ALA A 303 17.86 -13.82 16.31
N ALA A 304 18.95 -13.14 16.60
CA ALA A 304 19.25 -12.66 17.97
C ALA A 304 18.26 -11.57 18.44
N ILE A 305 17.83 -10.69 17.54
CA ILE A 305 16.81 -9.65 17.83
C ILE A 305 15.46 -10.32 18.09
N LEU A 306 15.00 -11.22 17.23
CA LEU A 306 13.74 -11.96 17.40
C LEU A 306 13.74 -12.73 18.72
N GLN A 307 14.86 -13.37 19.07
CA GLN A 307 15.01 -14.03 20.36
C GLN A 307 14.86 -13.07 21.54
N LYS A 308 15.51 -11.89 21.47
CA LYS A 308 15.41 -10.86 22.52
C LYS A 308 14.00 -10.31 22.66
N GLN A 309 13.27 -10.18 21.55
CA GLN A 309 11.86 -9.75 21.52
C GLN A 309 10.88 -10.87 21.94
N LYS A 310 11.39 -12.03 22.38
CA LYS A 310 10.59 -13.22 22.72
C LYS A 310 9.77 -13.79 21.56
N LEU A 311 10.21 -13.56 20.34
CA LEU A 311 9.67 -14.12 19.11
C LEU A 311 10.44 -15.41 18.71
N ASN A 312 10.83 -16.19 19.68
CA ASN A 312 11.71 -17.38 19.49
C ASN A 312 11.06 -18.47 18.63
N GLN A 313 9.74 -18.43 18.47
CA GLN A 313 9.00 -19.37 17.62
C GLN A 313 8.86 -18.87 16.18
N SER A 314 9.29 -17.65 15.91
CA SER A 314 9.27 -17.10 14.57
C SER A 314 10.40 -17.71 13.75
N LYS A 315 10.07 -18.16 12.54
CA LYS A 315 11.03 -18.74 11.60
C LYS A 315 11.39 -17.69 10.57
N ILE A 316 12.68 -17.39 10.41
CA ILE A 316 13.16 -16.55 9.31
C ILE A 316 12.98 -17.33 8.00
N LEU A 317 12.32 -16.70 7.04
CA LEU A 317 11.98 -17.25 5.73
C LEU A 317 12.94 -16.75 4.65
N SER A 318 13.28 -15.46 4.68
CA SER A 318 14.23 -14.88 3.73
C SER A 318 14.99 -13.69 4.31
N VAL A 319 16.16 -13.41 3.72
CA VAL A 319 16.97 -12.20 3.97
C VAL A 319 17.34 -11.61 2.62
N LYS A 320 16.85 -10.41 2.33
CA LYS A 320 17.01 -9.72 1.03
C LYS A 320 17.50 -8.31 1.21
N LEU A 321 18.35 -7.86 0.29
CA LEU A 321 18.84 -6.47 0.28
C LEU A 321 17.75 -5.57 -0.31
N CYS A 322 17.43 -4.52 0.41
CA CYS A 322 16.49 -3.50 0.00
C CYS A 322 17.00 -2.11 0.39
N TYR A 323 16.19 -1.09 0.15
CA TYR A 323 16.45 0.27 0.60
C TYR A 323 15.36 0.76 1.54
N SER A 324 15.74 1.55 2.53
CA SER A 324 14.80 2.19 3.45
C SER A 324 15.26 3.60 3.83
N HIS A 325 14.37 4.39 4.41
CA HIS A 325 14.75 5.66 5.00
C HIS A 325 15.58 5.46 6.27
N LYS A 326 16.63 6.26 6.42
CA LYS A 326 17.43 6.28 7.64
C LYS A 326 16.70 6.95 8.81
N LYS A 327 15.84 7.91 8.50
CA LYS A 327 15.00 8.69 9.43
C LYS A 327 13.72 9.06 8.73
N HIS A 328 12.72 9.50 9.48
CA HIS A 328 11.52 10.09 8.92
C HIS A 328 11.86 11.12 7.85
N ILE A 329 11.06 11.15 6.80
CA ILE A 329 11.11 12.23 5.82
C ILE A 329 10.82 13.51 6.59
N SER A 330 11.81 14.41 6.66
CA SER A 330 11.57 15.72 7.26
C SER A 330 10.87 16.58 6.23
N VAL A 331 9.62 16.91 6.49
CA VAL A 331 8.90 17.95 5.75
C VAL A 331 9.20 19.26 6.47
N GLU A 332 9.85 20.18 5.78
CA GLU A 332 10.02 21.54 6.31
C GLU A 332 8.70 22.27 6.14
N GLU A 333 8.09 22.64 7.28
CA GLU A 333 6.88 23.44 7.32
C GLU A 333 7.25 24.90 7.54
N GLU A 334 6.92 25.75 6.59
CA GLU A 334 6.93 27.18 6.76
C GLU A 334 5.51 27.71 6.60
N ASN A 335 4.94 28.26 7.69
CA ASN A 335 3.56 28.77 7.73
C ASN A 335 2.50 27.73 7.32
N GLU A 336 2.60 26.53 7.85
CA GLU A 336 1.72 25.38 7.58
C GLU A 336 1.79 24.85 6.12
N LYS A 337 2.77 25.28 5.34
CA LYS A 337 3.04 24.78 3.98
C LYS A 337 4.27 23.88 3.99
N ALA A 338 4.18 22.74 3.32
CA ALA A 338 5.36 21.93 3.04
C ALA A 338 6.26 22.68 2.05
N VAL A 339 7.39 23.21 2.52
CA VAL A 339 8.35 23.99 1.71
C VAL A 339 9.38 23.11 1.04
N GLY A 340 9.61 21.95 1.60
CA GLY A 340 10.52 20.95 1.05
C GLY A 340 10.49 19.66 1.86
N ALA A 341 10.82 18.56 1.23
CA ALA A 341 11.02 17.30 1.91
C ALA A 341 12.34 16.71 1.46
N SER A 342 13.15 16.28 2.40
CA SER A 342 14.40 15.59 2.12
C SER A 342 14.47 14.28 2.86
N ALA A 343 15.16 13.30 2.24
CA ALA A 343 15.33 11.98 2.80
C ALA A 343 16.79 11.55 2.75
N SER A 344 17.18 10.72 3.69
CA SER A 344 18.40 9.93 3.60
C SER A 344 18.00 8.47 3.47
N ILE A 345 18.53 7.81 2.46
CA ILE A 345 18.22 6.42 2.12
C ILE A 345 19.44 5.57 2.38
N ILE A 346 19.23 4.45 3.04
CA ILE A 346 20.29 3.49 3.37
C ILE A 346 19.97 2.11 2.81
N PRO A 347 20.98 1.31 2.47
CA PRO A 347 20.80 -0.10 2.20
C PRO A 347 20.43 -0.82 3.51
N CYS A 348 19.43 -1.69 3.42
CA CYS A 348 18.93 -2.47 4.55
C CYS A 348 18.81 -3.93 4.18
N TRP A 349 19.02 -4.81 5.13
CA TRP A 349 18.60 -6.19 5.05
C TRP A 349 17.18 -6.32 5.56
N GLU A 350 16.28 -6.70 4.66
CA GLU A 350 14.91 -7.09 4.98
C GLU A 350 14.90 -8.57 5.38
N ILE A 351 14.49 -8.84 6.59
CA ILE A 351 14.36 -10.18 7.16
C ILE A 351 12.88 -10.50 7.26
N CYS A 352 12.40 -11.35 6.37
CA CYS A 352 11.04 -11.88 6.44
C CYS A 352 11.01 -13.05 7.41
N PHE A 353 10.07 -13.04 8.35
CA PHE A 353 9.88 -14.12 9.28
C PHE A 353 8.40 -14.46 9.47
N GLY A 354 8.10 -15.77 9.55
CA GLY A 354 6.77 -16.26 9.80
C GLY A 354 6.48 -16.29 11.30
N THR A 355 5.32 -15.78 11.70
CA THR A 355 4.76 -15.94 13.04
C THR A 355 3.42 -16.63 12.96
N ASN A 356 3.06 -17.43 13.97
CA ASN A 356 1.71 -17.95 14.09
C ASN A 356 0.92 -17.07 15.05
N VAL A 357 -0.10 -16.42 14.55
CA VAL A 357 -1.00 -15.57 15.33
C VAL A 357 -2.38 -16.21 15.34
N SER A 358 -2.81 -16.70 16.50
CA SER A 358 -4.15 -17.32 16.69
C SER A 358 -4.47 -18.44 15.67
N GLY A 359 -3.46 -19.24 15.27
CA GLY A 359 -3.64 -20.33 14.30
C GLY A 359 -3.45 -19.90 12.83
N THR A 360 -3.22 -18.63 12.57
CA THR A 360 -2.93 -18.11 11.23
C THR A 360 -1.43 -17.81 11.09
N ASN A 361 -0.81 -18.35 10.04
CA ASN A 361 0.57 -18.01 9.71
C ASN A 361 0.61 -16.61 9.11
N VAL A 362 1.37 -15.72 9.73
CA VAL A 362 1.54 -14.33 9.30
C VAL A 362 3.01 -14.07 9.05
N ASN A 363 3.33 -13.49 7.90
CA ASN A 363 4.67 -13.01 7.65
C ASN A 363 4.84 -11.60 8.21
N ASP A 364 5.95 -11.38 8.89
CA ASP A 364 6.34 -10.09 9.45
C ASP A 364 7.76 -9.76 9.01
N TYR A 365 8.19 -8.52 9.20
CA TYR A 365 9.46 -8.04 8.68
C TYR A 365 10.26 -7.31 9.74
N LEU A 366 11.57 -7.55 9.72
CA LEU A 366 12.59 -6.83 10.49
C LEU A 366 13.57 -6.22 9.51
N TYR A 367 13.91 -4.97 9.68
CA TYR A 367 14.88 -4.27 8.85
C TYR A 367 16.15 -3.99 9.64
N LEU A 368 17.30 -4.36 9.08
CA LEU A 368 18.60 -4.03 9.62
C LEU A 368 19.35 -3.10 8.67
N ASP A 369 19.92 -2.02 9.18
CA ASP A 369 20.88 -1.22 8.45
C ASP A 369 22.01 -2.15 7.95
N ALA A 370 22.18 -2.22 6.65
CA ALA A 370 23.10 -3.18 6.04
C ALA A 370 24.58 -2.89 6.35
N VAL A 371 24.92 -1.69 6.80
CA VAL A 371 26.27 -1.29 7.18
C VAL A 371 26.58 -1.66 8.65
N THR A 372 25.64 -1.37 9.53
CA THR A 372 25.84 -1.48 10.98
C THR A 372 25.22 -2.71 11.61
N GLY A 373 24.28 -3.37 10.95
CA GLY A 373 23.47 -4.46 11.50
C GLY A 373 22.48 -4.05 12.59
N LEU A 374 22.31 -2.75 12.82
CA LEU A 374 21.34 -2.24 13.79
C LEU A 374 19.94 -2.25 13.21
N GLU A 375 18.97 -2.52 14.08
CA GLU A 375 17.55 -2.46 13.71
C GLU A 375 17.18 -1.05 13.22
N VAL A 376 16.62 -0.97 12.05
CA VAL A 376 16.02 0.25 11.51
C VAL A 376 14.57 0.26 11.97
N GLN A 377 14.24 1.18 12.84
CA GLN A 377 12.84 1.43 13.17
C GLN A 377 12.17 1.97 11.92
N ASP A 378 11.20 1.23 11.42
CA ASP A 378 10.42 1.65 10.26
C ASP A 378 9.69 2.94 10.64
N GLY A 379 10.22 4.05 10.19
CA GLY A 379 9.61 5.36 10.35
C GLY A 379 8.46 5.52 9.35
N ILE A 380 7.53 4.57 9.36
CA ILE A 380 6.31 4.67 8.57
C ILE A 380 5.40 5.66 9.28
N TYR A 381 5.01 6.69 8.57
CA TYR A 381 4.01 7.69 8.96
C TYR A 381 2.62 7.13 8.98
#